data_3b9766cb3f34cd3cb47a47287da7b3b3
#
_entry.id   3b9766cb3f34cd3cb47a47287da7b3b3
#
_cell.length_a   1.000
_cell.length_b   1.000
_cell.length_c   1.000
_cell.angle_alpha   90.00
_cell.angle_beta   90.00
_cell.angle_gamma   90.00
#
_symmetry.space_group_name_H-M   'P 1'
#
loop_
_entity.id
_entity.type
_entity.pdbx_description
1 polymer ?
#
loop_
_entity_poly.entity_id
_entity_poly.type
_entity_poly.pdbx_seq_one_letter_code
_entity_poly.pdbx_strand_id
1 'polypeptide(L)'
;KPKYFAKTSGTTSGVKYIPISDVSINEHINAARNALLCYISETGQSQFVNGKMIFLSGSPALDHINGIHTGRLSGIVNHHVPAYLTKNRLPSCETNCIEDWETKLDAIVQETIQQDMTLISGIPPWMQMYFDRLTEKSGKKIADLFPHFSLLVHGGVAFEPYKAKLFESIGRRIPSIETFPASEGFFAFQDTQTEEGLLLNTQAGMYFEFVPAQEMFNENPTRLSLADVALHTNYALIVSSNAGLWGYNIGDTIKFVSLQPYRIVVTGRIKHFISAFGEHVIAEEVE
;
A
#
# COMPACT_ATOMS: atom_id res chain seq x y z
N LYS A 1 -16.65 13.40 14.39
CA LYS A 1 -17.43 12.91 13.26
C LYS A 1 -16.45 12.56 12.12
N PRO A 2 -16.52 11.36 11.52
CA PRO A 2 -15.68 11.03 10.40
C PRO A 2 -15.98 11.96 9.20
N LYS A 3 -14.96 12.30 8.44
CA LYS A 3 -15.08 13.09 7.22
C LYS A 3 -15.44 12.20 6.04
N TYR A 4 -14.89 10.98 6.03
CA TYR A 4 -15.13 9.96 5.02
C TYR A 4 -15.35 8.59 5.66
N PHE A 5 -15.95 7.69 4.89
CA PHE A 5 -15.85 6.25 5.12
C PHE A 5 -15.09 5.60 3.97
N ALA A 6 -14.02 4.88 4.29
CA ALA A 6 -13.34 4.04 3.32
C ALA A 6 -14.05 2.68 3.20
N LYS A 7 -14.55 2.36 2.00
CA LYS A 7 -15.07 1.03 1.66
C LYS A 7 -13.92 0.04 1.51
N THR A 8 -13.96 -1.06 2.26
CA THR A 8 -13.06 -2.19 2.05
C THR A 8 -13.83 -3.38 1.49
N SER A 9 -13.20 -4.16 0.61
CA SER A 9 -13.72 -5.46 0.20
C SER A 9 -13.52 -6.45 1.34
N GLY A 10 -14.52 -6.62 2.19
CA GLY A 10 -14.51 -7.69 3.18
C GLY A 10 -14.67 -9.04 2.51
N THR A 11 -13.63 -9.88 2.53
CA THR A 11 -13.64 -11.20 1.85
C THR A 11 -14.63 -12.21 2.44
N THR A 12 -15.15 -12.00 3.66
CA THR A 12 -16.04 -12.96 4.34
C THR A 12 -17.17 -12.32 5.14
N SER A 13 -17.15 -11.02 5.40
CA SER A 13 -18.10 -10.33 6.30
C SER A 13 -18.85 -9.16 5.64
N GLY A 14 -18.87 -9.11 4.29
CA GLY A 14 -19.47 -8.01 3.55
C GLY A 14 -18.59 -6.76 3.48
N VAL A 15 -19.13 -5.69 2.91
CA VAL A 15 -18.43 -4.40 2.79
C VAL A 15 -18.29 -3.79 4.18
N LYS A 16 -17.05 -3.42 4.55
CA LYS A 16 -16.77 -2.67 5.78
C LYS A 16 -16.56 -1.19 5.45
N TYR A 17 -16.94 -0.33 6.37
CA TYR A 17 -16.79 1.11 6.29
C TYR A 17 -15.86 1.58 7.41
N ILE A 18 -14.64 1.92 7.05
CA ILE A 18 -13.62 2.38 8.00
C ILE A 18 -13.70 3.91 8.09
N PRO A 19 -13.85 4.47 9.31
CA PRO A 19 -13.92 5.92 9.47
C PRO A 19 -12.58 6.57 9.18
N ILE A 20 -12.62 7.71 8.48
CA ILE A 20 -11.46 8.56 8.19
C ILE A 20 -11.75 9.96 8.66
N SER A 21 -10.91 10.48 9.54
CA SER A 21 -10.93 11.86 10.04
C SER A 21 -10.03 12.77 9.20
N ASP A 22 -10.15 14.10 9.39
CA ASP A 22 -9.22 15.05 8.78
C ASP A 22 -7.76 14.80 9.22
N VAL A 23 -7.57 14.37 10.46
CA VAL A 23 -6.23 14.07 10.99
C VAL A 23 -5.68 12.82 10.33
N SER A 24 -6.45 11.72 10.32
CA SER A 24 -5.97 10.44 9.77
C SER A 24 -5.68 10.50 8.27
N ILE A 25 -6.44 11.27 7.48
CA ILE A 25 -6.13 11.42 6.05
C ILE A 25 -4.82 12.17 5.83
N ASN A 26 -4.53 13.19 6.66
CA ASN A 26 -3.27 13.90 6.60
C ASN A 26 -2.08 12.98 6.96
N GLU A 27 -2.27 12.04 7.90
CA GLU A 27 -1.24 11.06 8.24
C GLU A 27 -0.94 10.10 7.08
N HIS A 28 -1.94 9.68 6.30
CA HIS A 28 -1.72 8.93 5.07
C HIS A 28 -0.85 9.69 4.07
N ILE A 29 -1.15 10.97 3.83
CA ILE A 29 -0.37 11.82 2.92
C ILE A 29 1.05 12.02 3.43
N ASN A 30 1.20 12.30 4.73
CA ASN A 30 2.50 12.51 5.37
C ASN A 30 3.37 11.25 5.30
N ALA A 31 2.81 10.08 5.59
CA ALA A 31 3.55 8.82 5.53
C ALA A 31 4.04 8.50 4.10
N ALA A 32 3.17 8.65 3.10
CA ALA A 32 3.55 8.46 1.69
C ALA A 32 4.65 9.45 1.26
N ARG A 33 4.56 10.73 1.68
CA ARG A 33 5.58 11.74 1.45
C ARG A 33 6.89 11.38 2.16
N ASN A 34 6.84 10.95 3.41
CA ASN A 34 8.01 10.60 4.19
C ASN A 34 8.78 9.43 3.56
N ALA A 35 8.08 8.42 3.02
CA ALA A 35 8.71 7.33 2.28
C ALA A 35 9.56 7.84 1.11
N LEU A 36 9.03 8.79 0.31
CA LEU A 36 9.76 9.41 -0.79
C LEU A 36 10.92 10.30 -0.29
N LEU A 37 10.73 11.04 0.80
CA LEU A 37 11.79 11.90 1.38
C LEU A 37 12.92 11.07 1.98
N CYS A 38 12.62 9.94 2.65
CA CYS A 38 13.64 9.01 3.13
C CYS A 38 14.48 8.46 1.98
N TYR A 39 13.81 8.03 0.89
CA TYR A 39 14.49 7.56 -0.31
C TYR A 39 15.43 8.63 -0.90
N ILE A 40 14.97 9.88 -1.04
CA ILE A 40 15.80 10.99 -1.53
C ILE A 40 16.98 11.25 -0.58
N SER A 41 16.72 11.27 0.73
CA SER A 41 17.73 11.53 1.75
C SER A 41 18.85 10.49 1.75
N GLU A 42 18.49 9.21 1.58
CA GLU A 42 19.45 8.10 1.57
C GLU A 42 20.24 8.02 0.25
N THR A 43 19.54 8.17 -0.88
CA THR A 43 20.10 7.86 -2.20
C THR A 43 20.61 9.10 -2.97
N GLY A 44 20.16 10.29 -2.57
CA GLY A 44 20.36 11.54 -3.33
C GLY A 44 19.54 11.60 -4.64
N GLN A 45 18.72 10.59 -4.92
CA GLN A 45 17.99 10.47 -6.19
C GLN A 45 16.60 11.12 -6.07
N SER A 46 16.39 12.17 -6.84
CA SER A 46 15.10 12.89 -6.89
C SER A 46 14.54 13.05 -8.31
N GLN A 47 15.16 12.42 -9.32
CA GLN A 47 14.83 12.62 -10.74
C GLN A 47 13.39 12.21 -11.07
N PHE A 48 12.78 11.33 -10.26
CA PHE A 48 11.41 10.89 -10.44
C PHE A 48 10.37 12.02 -10.33
N VAL A 49 10.71 13.18 -9.75
CA VAL A 49 9.80 14.34 -9.68
C VAL A 49 9.78 15.17 -10.97
N ASN A 50 10.74 14.96 -11.89
CA ASN A 50 10.91 15.79 -13.08
C ASN A 50 9.96 15.43 -14.23
N GLY A 51 9.40 14.23 -14.23
CA GLY A 51 8.47 13.75 -15.25
C GLY A 51 7.08 13.44 -14.72
N LYS A 52 6.38 12.53 -15.37
CA LYS A 52 5.02 12.12 -15.00
C LYS A 52 5.05 11.00 -13.96
N MET A 53 4.24 11.18 -12.94
CA MET A 53 4.02 10.18 -11.89
C MET A 53 2.66 9.50 -12.12
N ILE A 54 2.67 8.19 -12.35
CA ILE A 54 1.47 7.41 -12.62
C ILE A 54 1.01 6.72 -11.34
N PHE A 55 -0.26 6.97 -10.96
CA PHE A 55 -0.89 6.35 -9.80
C PHE A 55 -2.02 5.44 -10.25
N LEU A 56 -1.77 4.14 -10.22
CA LEU A 56 -2.80 3.12 -10.47
C LEU A 56 -3.63 2.95 -9.21
N SER A 57 -4.80 3.55 -9.19
CA SER A 57 -5.66 3.63 -8.00
C SER A 57 -7.13 3.32 -8.32
N GLY A 58 -7.93 3.08 -7.28
CA GLY A 58 -9.38 3.01 -7.42
C GLY A 58 -9.97 4.35 -7.88
N SER A 59 -11.21 4.32 -8.34
CA SER A 59 -11.93 5.53 -8.76
C SER A 59 -11.97 6.58 -7.63
N PRO A 60 -11.70 7.87 -7.93
CA PRO A 60 -11.86 8.97 -6.99
C PRO A 60 -13.33 9.37 -6.78
N ALA A 61 -14.28 8.78 -7.51
CA ALA A 61 -15.70 9.03 -7.30
C ALA A 61 -16.11 8.61 -5.89
N LEU A 62 -16.88 9.47 -5.22
CA LEU A 62 -17.34 9.26 -3.85
C LEU A 62 -18.86 9.16 -3.84
N ASP A 63 -19.36 8.11 -3.20
CA ASP A 63 -20.77 7.99 -2.83
C ASP A 63 -21.09 8.87 -1.63
N HIS A 64 -22.36 9.05 -1.35
CA HIS A 64 -22.87 9.72 -0.17
C HIS A 64 -23.75 8.76 0.64
N ILE A 65 -23.32 8.44 1.87
CA ILE A 65 -24.09 7.59 2.79
C ILE A 65 -24.34 8.37 4.08
N ASN A 66 -25.60 8.64 4.40
CA ASN A 66 -26.02 9.38 5.59
C ASN A 66 -25.27 10.71 5.77
N GLY A 67 -25.05 11.46 4.67
CA GLY A 67 -24.37 12.76 4.69
C GLY A 67 -22.85 12.67 4.87
N ILE A 68 -22.23 11.50 4.66
CA ILE A 68 -20.80 11.30 4.72
C ILE A 68 -20.30 10.75 3.38
N HIS A 69 -19.25 11.36 2.84
CA HIS A 69 -18.59 10.87 1.63
C HIS A 69 -17.97 9.50 1.84
N THR A 70 -18.18 8.61 0.89
CA THR A 70 -17.78 7.21 1.00
C THR A 70 -17.15 6.74 -0.30
N GLY A 71 -16.00 6.07 -0.22
CA GLY A 71 -15.29 5.55 -1.39
C GLY A 71 -14.14 4.64 -1.01
N ARG A 72 -13.35 4.20 -1.98
CA ARG A 72 -12.10 3.48 -1.69
C ARG A 72 -11.07 4.45 -1.10
N LEU A 73 -10.20 3.98 -0.19
CA LEU A 73 -9.16 4.82 0.40
C LEU A 73 -8.33 5.56 -0.66
N SER A 74 -7.86 4.86 -1.69
CA SER A 74 -7.05 5.45 -2.75
C SER A 74 -7.80 6.55 -3.52
N GLY A 75 -9.12 6.43 -3.67
CA GLY A 75 -9.99 7.47 -4.23
C GLY A 75 -10.10 8.67 -3.29
N ILE A 76 -10.29 8.45 -1.98
CA ILE A 76 -10.35 9.51 -0.97
C ILE A 76 -9.02 10.27 -0.91
N VAL A 77 -7.88 9.57 -0.84
CA VAL A 77 -6.52 10.16 -0.86
C VAL A 77 -6.31 11.06 -2.08
N ASN A 78 -6.89 10.70 -3.22
CA ASN A 78 -6.80 11.44 -4.46
C ASN A 78 -7.28 12.90 -4.33
N HIS A 79 -8.30 13.16 -3.50
CA HIS A 79 -8.81 14.51 -3.22
C HIS A 79 -7.90 15.34 -2.30
N HIS A 80 -6.90 14.72 -1.67
CA HIS A 80 -5.99 15.36 -0.70
C HIS A 80 -4.57 15.50 -1.22
N VAL A 81 -4.28 15.09 -2.45
CA VAL A 81 -2.96 15.26 -3.06
C VAL A 81 -2.65 16.75 -3.19
N PRO A 82 -1.49 17.21 -2.71
CA PRO A 82 -1.09 18.62 -2.81
C PRO A 82 -1.09 19.13 -4.26
N ALA A 83 -1.53 20.37 -4.46
CA ALA A 83 -1.70 20.97 -5.79
C ALA A 83 -0.41 20.98 -6.63
N TYR A 84 0.76 21.12 -5.99
CA TYR A 84 2.04 21.12 -6.70
C TYR A 84 2.39 19.76 -7.32
N LEU A 85 1.81 18.65 -6.82
CA LEU A 85 1.99 17.30 -7.39
C LEU A 85 0.97 17.01 -8.50
N THR A 86 -0.18 17.69 -8.53
CA THR A 86 -1.26 17.36 -9.47
C THR A 86 -0.88 17.61 -10.93
N LYS A 87 0.00 18.59 -11.21
CA LYS A 87 0.46 18.92 -12.56
C LYS A 87 1.17 17.75 -13.28
N ASN A 88 1.89 16.93 -12.52
CA ASN A 88 2.68 15.84 -13.05
C ASN A 88 2.06 14.47 -12.77
N ARG A 89 0.84 14.43 -12.24
CA ARG A 89 0.13 13.19 -11.90
C ARG A 89 -0.73 12.69 -13.05
N LEU A 90 -0.67 11.40 -13.30
CA LEU A 90 -1.52 10.65 -14.23
C LEU A 90 -2.08 9.40 -13.52
N PRO A 91 -3.16 8.81 -14.00
CA PRO A 91 -4.03 9.32 -15.05
C PRO A 91 -4.82 10.58 -14.61
N SER A 92 -5.47 11.21 -15.56
CA SER A 92 -6.42 12.31 -15.33
C SER A 92 -7.56 11.86 -14.41
N CYS A 93 -8.27 12.82 -13.83
CA CYS A 93 -9.44 12.53 -13.00
C CYS A 93 -10.54 11.83 -13.80
N GLU A 94 -10.75 12.25 -15.06
CA GLU A 94 -11.72 11.65 -15.97
C GLU A 94 -11.42 10.19 -16.23
N THR A 95 -10.20 9.86 -16.66
CA THR A 95 -9.76 8.48 -16.88
C THR A 95 -9.84 7.66 -15.58
N ASN A 96 -9.48 8.26 -14.44
CA ASN A 96 -9.48 7.54 -13.17
C ASN A 96 -10.89 7.26 -12.63
N CYS A 97 -11.93 7.98 -13.10
CA CYS A 97 -13.33 7.73 -12.75
C CYS A 97 -13.99 6.59 -13.55
N ILE A 98 -13.36 6.08 -14.60
CA ILE A 98 -13.88 4.92 -15.34
C ILE A 98 -14.02 3.73 -14.38
N GLU A 99 -15.20 3.14 -14.30
CA GLU A 99 -15.48 2.05 -13.36
C GLU A 99 -15.00 0.70 -13.87
N ASP A 100 -15.25 0.41 -15.16
CA ASP A 100 -14.79 -0.84 -15.78
C ASP A 100 -13.26 -0.84 -15.87
N TRP A 101 -12.63 -1.87 -15.29
CA TRP A 101 -11.18 -1.93 -15.16
C TRP A 101 -10.45 -2.05 -16.50
N GLU A 102 -10.97 -2.87 -17.42
CA GLU A 102 -10.32 -3.07 -18.72
C GLU A 102 -10.36 -1.78 -19.55
N THR A 103 -11.54 -1.15 -19.62
CA THR A 103 -11.72 0.16 -20.28
C THR A 103 -10.84 1.23 -19.64
N LYS A 104 -10.77 1.26 -18.31
CA LYS A 104 -9.90 2.18 -17.57
C LYS A 104 -8.43 1.96 -17.90
N LEU A 105 -7.99 0.72 -17.92
CA LEU A 105 -6.60 0.36 -18.23
C LEU A 105 -6.21 0.81 -19.63
N ASP A 106 -7.07 0.58 -20.62
CA ASP A 106 -6.86 1.02 -21.99
C ASP A 106 -6.79 2.55 -22.10
N ALA A 107 -7.65 3.27 -21.39
CA ALA A 107 -7.62 4.73 -21.33
C ALA A 107 -6.33 5.25 -20.65
N ILE A 108 -5.88 4.62 -19.56
CA ILE A 108 -4.60 4.95 -18.91
C ILE A 108 -3.45 4.76 -19.88
N VAL A 109 -3.40 3.64 -20.61
CA VAL A 109 -2.36 3.37 -21.61
C VAL A 109 -2.38 4.43 -22.72
N GLN A 110 -3.55 4.81 -23.23
CA GLN A 110 -3.65 5.86 -24.25
C GLN A 110 -3.14 7.22 -23.76
N GLU A 111 -3.50 7.58 -22.52
CA GLU A 111 -3.11 8.85 -21.91
C GLU A 111 -1.61 8.94 -21.61
N THR A 112 -0.97 7.79 -21.30
CA THR A 112 0.38 7.77 -20.75
C THR A 112 1.47 7.32 -21.72
N ILE A 113 1.15 6.58 -22.78
CA ILE A 113 2.15 5.93 -23.67
C ILE A 113 3.14 6.91 -24.32
N GLN A 114 2.76 8.18 -24.49
CA GLN A 114 3.62 9.22 -25.06
C GLN A 114 4.16 10.20 -24.01
N GLN A 115 3.94 9.91 -22.72
CA GLN A 115 4.41 10.77 -21.65
C GLN A 115 5.79 10.33 -21.16
N ASP A 116 6.49 11.20 -20.48
CA ASP A 116 7.74 10.86 -19.79
C ASP A 116 7.42 10.35 -18.37
N MET A 117 7.10 9.05 -18.26
CA MET A 117 6.86 8.42 -16.97
C MET A 117 8.18 8.26 -16.20
N THR A 118 8.24 8.80 -14.99
CA THR A 118 9.41 8.72 -14.12
C THR A 118 9.17 7.91 -12.85
N LEU A 119 7.91 7.87 -12.39
CA LEU A 119 7.46 7.09 -11.23
C LEU A 119 6.14 6.39 -11.54
N ILE A 120 6.01 5.16 -11.06
CA ILE A 120 4.71 4.48 -10.98
C ILE A 120 4.41 4.07 -9.54
N SER A 121 3.17 4.23 -9.11
CA SER A 121 2.67 3.77 -7.82
C SER A 121 1.37 2.99 -7.98
N GLY A 122 1.28 1.85 -7.29
CA GLY A 122 0.08 1.00 -7.30
C GLY A 122 0.33 -0.36 -6.67
N ILE A 123 -0.64 -1.25 -6.76
CA ILE A 123 -0.44 -2.64 -6.38
C ILE A 123 0.27 -3.39 -7.50
N PRO A 124 1.19 -4.32 -7.20
CA PRO A 124 1.97 -5.07 -8.19
C PRO A 124 1.16 -5.70 -9.33
N PRO A 125 0.02 -6.40 -9.11
CA PRO A 125 -0.76 -6.95 -10.19
C PRO A 125 -1.29 -5.90 -11.17
N TRP A 126 -1.71 -4.72 -10.70
CA TRP A 126 -2.18 -3.66 -11.59
C TRP A 126 -1.04 -3.05 -12.41
N MET A 127 0.15 -2.92 -11.81
CA MET A 127 1.35 -2.51 -12.54
C MET A 127 1.70 -3.51 -13.64
N GLN A 128 1.62 -4.82 -13.34
CA GLN A 128 1.91 -5.84 -14.33
C GLN A 128 0.91 -5.80 -15.50
N MET A 129 -0.39 -5.69 -15.23
CA MET A 129 -1.41 -5.54 -16.28
C MET A 129 -1.16 -4.30 -17.15
N TYR A 130 -0.79 -3.19 -16.52
CA TYR A 130 -0.46 -1.95 -17.23
C TYR A 130 0.80 -2.12 -18.11
N PHE A 131 1.85 -2.74 -17.61
CA PHE A 131 3.07 -3.01 -18.38
C PHE A 131 2.84 -4.00 -19.51
N ASP A 132 2.06 -5.04 -19.29
CA ASP A 132 1.69 -6.01 -20.32
C ASP A 132 0.94 -5.30 -21.48
N ARG A 133 -0.03 -4.43 -21.16
CA ARG A 133 -0.80 -3.66 -22.14
C ARG A 133 0.05 -2.62 -22.90
N LEU A 134 0.98 -1.96 -22.22
CA LEU A 134 1.95 -1.05 -22.85
C LEU A 134 2.88 -1.79 -23.80
N THR A 135 3.40 -2.95 -23.39
CA THR A 135 4.29 -3.78 -24.19
C THR A 135 3.58 -4.32 -25.43
N GLU A 136 2.34 -4.81 -25.27
CA GLU A 136 1.50 -5.25 -26.40
C GLU A 136 1.30 -4.13 -27.42
N LYS A 137 1.00 -2.92 -26.96
CA LYS A 137 0.71 -1.77 -27.84
C LYS A 137 1.96 -1.16 -28.51
N SER A 138 3.09 -1.14 -27.80
CA SER A 138 4.31 -0.48 -28.26
C SER A 138 5.34 -1.43 -28.90
N GLY A 139 5.29 -2.73 -28.58
CA GLY A 139 6.33 -3.69 -28.92
C GLY A 139 7.66 -3.49 -28.20
N LYS A 140 7.69 -2.66 -27.13
CA LYS A 140 8.91 -2.25 -26.42
C LYS A 140 8.90 -2.69 -24.97
N LYS A 141 10.08 -2.84 -24.35
CA LYS A 141 10.22 -2.90 -22.90
C LYS A 141 9.88 -1.53 -22.29
N ILE A 142 9.43 -1.53 -21.05
CA ILE A 142 9.00 -0.31 -20.37
C ILE A 142 10.13 0.73 -20.24
N ALA A 143 11.38 0.28 -20.00
CA ALA A 143 12.53 1.18 -19.92
C ALA A 143 12.91 1.80 -21.28
N ASP A 144 12.59 1.14 -22.39
CA ASP A 144 12.80 1.70 -23.72
C ASP A 144 11.69 2.68 -24.11
N LEU A 145 10.49 2.45 -23.59
CA LEU A 145 9.34 3.35 -23.77
C LEU A 145 9.47 4.60 -22.90
N PHE A 146 9.93 4.42 -21.66
CA PHE A 146 10.11 5.47 -20.64
C PHE A 146 11.56 5.50 -20.13
N PRO A 147 12.49 6.13 -20.87
CA PRO A 147 13.92 6.11 -20.53
C PRO A 147 14.24 6.69 -19.13
N HIS A 148 13.43 7.64 -18.65
CA HIS A 148 13.61 8.28 -17.34
C HIS A 148 12.85 7.59 -16.21
N PHE A 149 12.20 6.46 -16.46
CA PHE A 149 11.53 5.69 -15.42
C PHE A 149 12.53 5.20 -14.38
N SER A 150 12.42 5.70 -13.15
CA SER A 150 13.46 5.56 -12.12
C SER A 150 12.97 5.07 -10.76
N LEU A 151 11.66 5.06 -10.50
CA LEU A 151 11.14 4.65 -9.19
C LEU A 151 9.80 3.93 -9.28
N LEU A 152 9.69 2.81 -8.56
CA LEU A 152 8.50 2.00 -8.41
C LEU A 152 8.05 2.06 -6.94
N VAL A 153 6.81 2.48 -6.68
CA VAL A 153 6.23 2.51 -5.32
C VAL A 153 5.10 1.51 -5.25
N HIS A 154 5.20 0.53 -4.38
CA HIS A 154 4.23 -0.56 -4.30
C HIS A 154 3.77 -0.83 -2.87
N GLY A 155 2.67 -1.57 -2.74
CA GLY A 155 2.12 -2.01 -1.46
C GLY A 155 0.78 -2.72 -1.63
N GLY A 156 0.14 -3.07 -0.52
CA GLY A 156 -1.18 -3.68 -0.49
C GLY A 156 -1.22 -5.18 -0.77
N VAL A 157 -0.19 -5.74 -1.40
CA VAL A 157 0.04 -7.19 -1.56
C VAL A 157 1.54 -7.48 -1.53
N ALA A 158 1.93 -8.71 -1.25
CA ALA A 158 3.33 -9.13 -1.29
C ALA A 158 3.95 -8.86 -2.68
N PHE A 159 5.17 -8.34 -2.69
CA PHE A 159 5.87 -7.96 -3.92
C PHE A 159 6.58 -9.12 -4.60
N GLU A 160 7.16 -10.04 -3.83
CA GLU A 160 8.04 -11.10 -4.34
C GLU A 160 7.42 -11.94 -5.48
N PRO A 161 6.13 -12.35 -5.44
CA PRO A 161 5.52 -13.11 -6.54
C PRO A 161 5.50 -12.36 -7.89
N TYR A 162 5.51 -11.05 -7.86
CA TYR A 162 5.42 -10.19 -9.06
C TYR A 162 6.76 -9.62 -9.51
N LYS A 163 7.74 -9.57 -8.62
CA LYS A 163 9.02 -8.87 -8.79
C LYS A 163 9.77 -9.28 -10.04
N ALA A 164 9.94 -10.59 -10.25
CA ALA A 164 10.69 -11.11 -11.39
C ALA A 164 10.04 -10.66 -12.72
N LYS A 165 8.73 -10.86 -12.84
CA LYS A 165 7.97 -10.52 -14.06
C LYS A 165 7.93 -9.00 -14.31
N LEU A 166 7.77 -8.19 -13.25
CA LEU A 166 7.80 -6.74 -13.37
C LEU A 166 9.15 -6.24 -13.91
N PHE A 167 10.28 -6.71 -13.36
CA PHE A 167 11.60 -6.32 -13.84
C PHE A 167 11.90 -6.86 -15.24
N GLU A 168 11.39 -8.02 -15.61
CA GLU A 168 11.46 -8.52 -16.98
C GLU A 168 10.69 -7.60 -17.94
N SER A 169 9.49 -7.17 -17.59
CA SER A 169 8.68 -6.24 -18.39
C SER A 169 9.35 -4.87 -18.50
N ILE A 170 9.95 -4.39 -17.42
CA ILE A 170 10.71 -3.14 -17.40
C ILE A 170 11.95 -3.25 -18.28
N GLY A 171 12.64 -4.40 -18.31
CA GLY A 171 13.88 -4.63 -19.04
C GLY A 171 15.14 -4.27 -18.27
N ARG A 172 15.03 -3.73 -17.06
CA ARG A 172 16.13 -3.45 -16.13
C ARG A 172 15.62 -3.43 -14.69
N ARG A 173 16.53 -3.55 -13.73
CA ARG A 173 16.21 -3.28 -12.32
C ARG A 173 16.20 -1.78 -12.06
N ILE A 174 15.20 -1.33 -11.33
CA ILE A 174 15.05 0.03 -10.81
C ILE A 174 14.80 -0.04 -9.32
N PRO A 175 15.13 1.02 -8.55
CA PRO A 175 14.75 1.13 -7.15
C PRO A 175 13.24 1.01 -6.94
N SER A 176 12.87 0.46 -5.79
CA SER A 176 11.47 0.40 -5.37
C SER A 176 11.31 0.84 -3.92
N ILE A 177 10.14 1.33 -3.58
CA ILE A 177 9.72 1.64 -2.22
C ILE A 177 8.49 0.81 -1.92
N GLU A 178 8.56 0.01 -0.87
CA GLU A 178 7.41 -0.71 -0.35
C GLU A 178 6.68 0.11 0.70
N THR A 179 5.35 0.04 0.69
CA THR A 179 4.48 0.74 1.62
C THR A 179 3.42 -0.20 2.17
N PHE A 180 3.02 0.01 3.42
CA PHE A 180 1.96 -0.76 4.07
C PHE A 180 0.80 0.16 4.49
N PRO A 181 0.02 0.68 3.52
CA PRO A 181 -1.22 1.40 3.75
C PRO A 181 -2.41 0.44 3.85
N ALA A 182 -3.36 0.79 4.72
CA ALA A 182 -4.68 0.18 4.76
C ALA A 182 -5.74 1.27 4.99
N SER A 183 -7.02 0.92 4.88
CA SER A 183 -8.10 1.89 5.18
C SER A 183 -8.07 2.34 6.64
N GLU A 184 -7.56 1.51 7.51
CA GLU A 184 -7.43 1.71 8.95
C GLU A 184 -6.28 2.66 9.33
N GLY A 185 -5.24 2.78 8.47
CA GLY A 185 -4.08 3.63 8.72
C GLY A 185 -2.92 3.36 7.76
N PHE A 186 -1.88 4.17 7.83
CA PHE A 186 -0.62 3.95 7.11
C PHE A 186 0.42 3.42 8.11
N PHE A 187 0.61 2.10 8.14
CA PHE A 187 1.28 1.41 9.23
C PHE A 187 2.80 1.46 9.14
N ALA A 188 3.35 1.28 7.94
CA ALA A 188 4.80 1.23 7.75
C ALA A 188 5.17 1.58 6.31
N PHE A 189 6.44 1.93 6.09
CA PHE A 189 7.01 2.17 4.75
C PHE A 189 8.50 1.85 4.76
N GLN A 190 9.02 1.51 3.59
CA GLN A 190 10.45 1.33 3.39
C GLN A 190 11.15 2.70 3.45
N ASP A 191 12.01 2.90 4.43
CA ASP A 191 12.76 4.13 4.68
C ASP A 191 14.21 4.06 4.20
N THR A 192 14.70 2.86 3.88
CA THR A 192 16.07 2.59 3.41
C THR A 192 16.06 1.52 2.32
N GLN A 193 17.07 1.56 1.45
CA GLN A 193 17.25 0.57 0.37
C GLN A 193 18.16 -0.59 0.79
N THR A 194 18.78 -0.51 1.96
CA THR A 194 19.82 -1.45 2.41
C THR A 194 19.37 -2.37 3.54
N GLU A 195 18.42 -1.92 4.37
CA GLU A 195 17.95 -2.68 5.53
C GLU A 195 16.66 -3.43 5.21
N GLU A 196 16.51 -4.59 5.83
CA GLU A 196 15.29 -5.39 5.70
C GLU A 196 14.11 -4.76 6.45
N GLY A 197 12.94 -4.88 5.85
CA GLY A 197 11.66 -4.51 6.48
C GLY A 197 11.26 -3.05 6.27
N LEU A 198 10.07 -2.75 6.78
CA LEU A 198 9.44 -1.44 6.69
C LEU A 198 9.51 -0.74 8.04
N LEU A 199 9.88 0.52 8.07
CA LEU A 199 9.85 1.34 9.27
C LEU A 199 8.40 1.48 9.78
N LEU A 200 8.14 1.03 11.01
CA LEU A 200 6.83 1.16 11.64
C LEU A 200 6.54 2.64 11.94
N ASN A 201 5.39 3.13 11.48
CA ASN A 201 4.99 4.53 11.60
C ASN A 201 4.35 4.80 12.99
N THR A 202 5.15 4.87 14.01
CA THR A 202 4.70 5.01 15.42
C THR A 202 4.16 6.40 15.77
N GLN A 203 4.29 7.39 14.87
CA GLN A 203 3.91 8.78 15.14
C GLN A 203 2.66 9.24 14.35
N ALA A 204 1.95 8.32 13.71
CA ALA A 204 0.81 8.64 12.83
C ALA A 204 -0.56 8.59 13.54
N GLY A 205 -0.64 8.95 14.81
CA GLY A 205 -1.90 8.99 15.56
C GLY A 205 -2.55 7.60 15.74
N MET A 206 -1.72 6.56 15.78
CA MET A 206 -2.12 5.18 16.00
C MET A 206 -1.41 4.60 17.22
N TYR A 207 -2.15 3.83 17.99
CA TYR A 207 -1.62 2.96 19.03
C TYR A 207 -1.66 1.51 18.52
N PHE A 208 -0.52 0.84 18.60
CA PHE A 208 -0.34 -0.53 18.14
C PHE A 208 -0.33 -1.51 19.30
N GLU A 209 -1.04 -2.61 19.16
CA GLU A 209 -0.97 -3.79 20.00
C GLU A 209 -0.66 -5.00 19.16
N PHE A 210 0.07 -5.95 19.72
CA PHE A 210 0.58 -7.13 19.04
C PHE A 210 0.11 -8.38 19.78
N VAL A 211 -0.60 -9.26 19.07
CA VAL A 211 -1.03 -10.55 19.60
C VAL A 211 -0.21 -11.63 18.91
N PRO A 212 0.52 -12.51 19.65
CA PRO A 212 1.18 -13.65 19.03
C PRO A 212 0.20 -14.39 18.12
N ALA A 213 0.56 -14.60 16.85
CA ALA A 213 -0.38 -15.05 15.83
C ALA A 213 -1.10 -16.35 16.21
N GLN A 214 -0.40 -17.25 16.89
CA GLN A 214 -0.93 -18.52 17.41
C GLN A 214 -1.99 -18.34 18.52
N GLU A 215 -2.00 -17.20 19.21
CA GLU A 215 -2.93 -16.93 20.30
C GLU A 215 -4.16 -16.17 19.86
N MET A 216 -4.20 -15.70 18.62
CA MET A 216 -5.24 -14.76 18.13
C MET A 216 -6.67 -15.28 18.29
N PHE A 217 -6.86 -16.58 18.30
CA PHE A 217 -8.17 -17.23 18.45
C PHE A 217 -8.42 -17.79 19.85
N ASN A 218 -7.49 -17.56 20.80
CA ASN A 218 -7.71 -17.91 22.20
C ASN A 218 -8.80 -17.03 22.80
N GLU A 219 -9.45 -17.50 23.85
CA GLU A 219 -10.48 -16.74 24.57
C GLU A 219 -9.91 -15.44 25.18
N ASN A 220 -8.66 -15.51 25.70
CA ASN A 220 -7.95 -14.39 26.30
C ASN A 220 -6.53 -14.32 25.69
N PRO A 221 -6.38 -13.78 24.47
CA PRO A 221 -5.06 -13.68 23.83
C PRO A 221 -4.19 -12.64 24.54
N THR A 222 -2.89 -12.89 24.61
CA THR A 222 -1.92 -11.94 25.14
C THR A 222 -1.85 -10.71 24.21
N ARG A 223 -2.02 -9.52 24.78
CA ARG A 223 -1.84 -8.25 24.05
C ARG A 223 -0.56 -7.57 24.53
N LEU A 224 0.38 -7.45 23.62
CA LEU A 224 1.69 -6.84 23.88
C LEU A 224 1.70 -5.40 23.39
N SER A 225 2.38 -4.54 24.13
CA SER A 225 2.75 -3.21 23.67
C SER A 225 3.99 -3.28 22.74
N LEU A 226 4.32 -2.17 22.10
CA LEU A 226 5.53 -2.08 21.26
C LEU A 226 6.82 -2.32 22.06
N ALA A 227 6.83 -2.07 23.37
CA ALA A 227 7.99 -2.31 24.21
C ALA A 227 8.23 -3.80 24.53
N ASP A 228 7.22 -4.65 24.36
CA ASP A 228 7.23 -6.04 24.81
C ASP A 228 7.39 -7.03 23.63
N VAL A 229 7.48 -6.53 22.38
CA VAL A 229 7.60 -7.39 21.19
C VAL A 229 8.99 -7.99 21.06
N ALA A 230 9.07 -9.18 20.47
CA ALA A 230 10.31 -9.90 20.21
C ALA A 230 10.61 -9.98 18.72
N LEU A 231 11.90 -10.03 18.37
CA LEU A 231 12.35 -10.29 16.99
C LEU A 231 11.86 -11.66 16.50
N HIS A 232 11.56 -11.70 15.22
CA HIS A 232 11.22 -12.93 14.46
C HIS A 232 9.98 -13.68 14.97
N THR A 233 9.21 -13.08 15.88
CA THR A 233 7.91 -13.59 16.31
C THR A 233 6.81 -13.05 15.44
N ASN A 234 5.89 -13.91 15.01
CA ASN A 234 4.76 -13.53 14.16
C ASN A 234 3.60 -13.03 15.03
N TYR A 235 3.10 -11.84 14.72
CA TYR A 235 2.05 -11.16 15.46
C TYR A 235 0.87 -10.78 14.58
N ALA A 236 -0.35 -10.95 15.06
CA ALA A 236 -1.52 -10.27 14.52
C ALA A 236 -1.47 -8.79 14.95
N LEU A 237 -1.71 -7.89 14.02
CA LEU A 237 -1.65 -6.45 14.25
C LEU A 237 -3.02 -5.91 14.64
N ILE A 238 -3.07 -5.30 15.83
CA ILE A 238 -4.26 -4.64 16.38
C ILE A 238 -3.97 -3.15 16.45
N VAL A 239 -4.94 -2.33 16.06
CA VAL A 239 -4.76 -0.88 16.01
C VAL A 239 -5.88 -0.13 16.71
N SER A 240 -5.52 0.93 17.41
CA SER A 240 -6.44 1.99 17.82
C SER A 240 -6.01 3.28 17.14
N SER A 241 -6.93 4.00 16.52
CA SER A 241 -6.60 5.17 15.71
C SER A 241 -7.37 6.42 16.12
N ASN A 242 -6.79 7.58 15.80
CA ASN A 242 -7.44 8.88 15.98
C ASN A 242 -8.67 9.09 15.07
N ALA A 243 -8.98 8.17 14.18
CA ALA A 243 -10.20 8.14 13.38
C ALA A 243 -11.38 7.45 14.08
N GLY A 244 -11.13 6.82 15.26
CA GLY A 244 -12.16 6.20 16.09
C GLY A 244 -12.18 4.66 16.04
N LEU A 245 -11.13 4.02 15.55
CA LEU A 245 -10.95 2.57 15.72
C LEU A 245 -10.35 2.30 17.09
N TRP A 246 -10.86 1.28 17.79
CA TRP A 246 -10.43 0.87 19.11
C TRP A 246 -10.16 -0.63 19.17
N GLY A 247 -8.90 -1.02 19.41
CA GLY A 247 -8.50 -2.43 19.49
C GLY A 247 -8.90 -3.23 18.24
N TYR A 248 -8.83 -2.60 17.07
CA TYR A 248 -9.33 -3.16 15.81
C TYR A 248 -8.30 -4.13 15.20
N ASN A 249 -8.72 -5.38 15.01
CA ASN A 249 -7.92 -6.37 14.30
C ASN A 249 -7.99 -6.10 12.79
N ILE A 250 -6.88 -5.72 12.18
CA ILE A 250 -6.82 -5.46 10.73
C ILE A 250 -6.80 -6.76 9.90
N GLY A 251 -6.48 -7.88 10.53
CA GLY A 251 -6.43 -9.19 9.92
C GLY A 251 -5.08 -9.53 9.27
N ASP A 252 -4.12 -8.64 9.33
CA ASP A 252 -2.77 -8.90 8.81
C ASP A 252 -1.85 -9.37 9.94
N THR A 253 -0.85 -10.19 9.57
CA THR A 253 0.22 -10.61 10.45
C THR A 253 1.54 -9.97 10.03
N ILE A 254 2.36 -9.68 11.03
CA ILE A 254 3.66 -9.04 10.86
C ILE A 254 4.71 -9.72 11.74
N LYS A 255 5.98 -9.53 11.39
CA LYS A 255 7.14 -9.97 12.15
C LYS A 255 8.11 -8.81 12.30
N PHE A 256 8.67 -8.61 13.49
CA PHE A 256 9.74 -7.62 13.68
C PHE A 256 11.07 -8.18 13.21
N VAL A 257 11.77 -7.46 12.36
CA VAL A 257 13.13 -7.74 11.89
C VAL A 257 14.16 -6.80 12.53
N SER A 258 13.71 -5.69 13.13
CA SER A 258 14.51 -4.77 13.95
C SER A 258 13.65 -4.15 15.03
N LEU A 259 14.26 -3.86 16.20
CA LEU A 259 13.62 -3.14 17.30
C LEU A 259 14.18 -1.72 17.48
N GLN A 260 15.28 -1.36 16.80
CA GLN A 260 15.89 -0.01 16.85
C GLN A 260 16.48 0.35 15.48
N PRO A 261 15.73 1.08 14.63
CA PRO A 261 14.31 1.42 14.75
C PRO A 261 13.41 0.19 14.59
N TYR A 262 12.14 0.31 14.96
CA TYR A 262 11.17 -0.78 14.76
C TYR A 262 10.91 -0.96 13.26
N ARG A 263 11.33 -2.12 12.74
CA ARG A 263 11.07 -2.53 11.34
C ARG A 263 10.30 -3.82 11.32
N ILE A 264 9.34 -3.89 10.43
CA ILE A 264 8.45 -5.04 10.29
C ILE A 264 8.46 -5.57 8.86
N VAL A 265 8.17 -6.84 8.71
CA VAL A 265 7.76 -7.46 7.45
C VAL A 265 6.31 -7.95 7.59
N VAL A 266 5.53 -7.83 6.53
CA VAL A 266 4.17 -8.37 6.48
C VAL A 266 4.28 -9.84 6.10
N THR A 267 3.75 -10.72 6.95
CA THR A 267 3.89 -12.18 6.78
C THR A 267 2.64 -12.84 6.19
N GLY A 268 1.51 -12.14 6.18
CA GLY A 268 0.28 -12.66 5.59
C GLY A 268 -0.98 -12.17 6.28
N ARG A 269 -2.02 -13.01 6.25
CA ARG A 269 -3.30 -12.71 6.89
C ARG A 269 -3.67 -13.79 7.88
N ILE A 270 -4.19 -13.38 9.03
CA ILE A 270 -4.59 -14.27 10.13
C ILE A 270 -5.61 -15.35 9.72
N LYS A 271 -6.41 -15.10 8.67
CA LYS A 271 -7.40 -16.07 8.17
C LYS A 271 -6.79 -17.21 7.34
N HIS A 272 -5.51 -17.11 7.00
CA HIS A 272 -4.79 -18.14 6.25
C HIS A 272 -4.08 -19.13 7.18
N PHE A 273 -4.31 -19.08 8.50
CA PHE A 273 -3.92 -20.15 9.40
C PHE A 273 -4.78 -21.37 9.12
N ILE A 274 -4.19 -22.42 8.58
CA ILE A 274 -4.82 -23.72 8.41
C ILE A 274 -4.39 -24.58 9.59
N SER A 275 -5.35 -25.07 10.36
CA SER A 275 -5.08 -26.11 11.36
C SER A 275 -5.04 -27.47 10.65
N ALA A 276 -3.86 -27.92 10.28
CA ALA A 276 -3.66 -29.27 9.79
C ALA A 276 -3.21 -30.15 10.96
N PHE A 277 -4.03 -31.14 11.34
CA PHE A 277 -3.71 -32.10 12.41
C PHE A 277 -3.38 -31.48 13.79
N GLY A 278 -3.95 -30.32 14.11
CA GLY A 278 -3.71 -29.64 15.39
C GLY A 278 -2.47 -28.73 15.42
N GLU A 279 -1.74 -28.62 14.32
CA GLU A 279 -0.70 -27.62 14.13
C GLU A 279 -1.25 -26.45 13.26
N HIS A 280 -0.89 -25.23 13.63
CA HIS A 280 -1.27 -24.03 12.88
C HIS A 280 -0.19 -23.76 11.83
N VAL A 281 -0.55 -23.97 10.56
CA VAL A 281 0.32 -23.69 9.41
C VAL A 281 -0.07 -22.36 8.79
N ILE A 282 0.86 -21.46 8.59
CA ILE A 282 0.66 -20.20 7.86
C ILE A 282 0.85 -20.39 6.36
N ALA A 283 0.27 -19.50 5.54
CA ALA A 283 0.38 -19.60 4.08
C ALA A 283 1.83 -19.63 3.57
N GLU A 284 2.76 -19.04 4.33
CA GLU A 284 4.20 -19.03 4.04
C GLU A 284 4.86 -20.40 4.20
N GLU A 285 4.20 -21.35 4.88
CA GLU A 285 4.70 -22.72 5.12
C GLU A 285 4.08 -23.77 4.16
N VAL A 286 3.15 -23.33 3.31
CA VAL A 286 2.40 -24.20 2.37
C VAL A 286 2.93 -24.05 0.92
N GLU A 287 3.78 -23.07 0.62
CA GLU A 287 4.51 -22.93 -0.63
C GLU A 287 5.88 -23.65 -0.55
#